data_a737d4391f704442b8a45a6f08e7ddcc
#
_entry.id   a737d4391f704442b8a45a6f08e7ddcc
#
_cell.length_a   1.000
_cell.length_b   1.000
_cell.length_c   1.000
_cell.angle_alpha   90.00
_cell.angle_beta   90.00
_cell.angle_gamma   90.00
#
_symmetry.space_group_name_H-M   'P 1'
#
loop_
_entity.id
_entity.type
_entity.pdbx_description
1 polymer ?
#
loop_
_entity_poly.entity_id
_entity_poly.type
_entity_poly.pdbx_seq_one_letter_code
_entity_poly.pdbx_strand_id
1 'polypeptide(L)'
;VHVDLAEDDQPDRYRYRCPETFRWKFVPAAEVAVFSVRPPAILNVVSDLLGIAQALRKGIETPLLDDSLWHLGKTRVGPALTDVWLVRGLARSVEQVFRHFSQTSLPDQGLILSSGGVLPQFVRPPRSYRFASLRAAIVDYVATPCIDMDLLHRILAAPPDGAIRPVLPVQFDEYTNTLTIRTKTKPWTIKGERQAAAI
;
A
#
# COMPACT_ATOMS: atom_id res chain seq x y z
N VAL A 1 -21.33 11.14 -3.58
CA VAL A 1 -22.41 11.78 -2.78
C VAL A 1 -22.31 11.21 -1.38
N HIS A 2 -22.11 12.08 -0.39
CA HIS A 2 -22.13 11.69 1.01
C HIS A 2 -23.58 11.66 1.48
N VAL A 3 -23.99 10.57 2.10
CA VAL A 3 -25.35 10.42 2.63
C VAL A 3 -25.24 10.17 4.12
N ASP A 4 -25.88 11.02 4.93
CA ASP A 4 -25.92 10.82 6.37
C ASP A 4 -26.97 9.77 6.72
N LEU A 5 -26.53 8.74 7.41
CA LEU A 5 -27.38 7.69 7.94
C LEU A 5 -27.88 8.08 9.33
N ALA A 6 -29.17 7.97 9.56
CA ALA A 6 -29.78 8.11 10.87
C ALA A 6 -30.28 6.77 11.37
N GLU A 7 -30.17 6.52 12.67
CA GLU A 7 -30.80 5.37 13.30
C GLU A 7 -32.31 5.44 13.11
N ASP A 8 -32.94 4.29 12.84
CA ASP A 8 -34.39 4.16 12.79
C ASP A 8 -34.93 3.70 14.15
N ASP A 9 -36.23 3.85 14.34
CA ASP A 9 -36.91 3.34 15.54
C ASP A 9 -36.86 1.80 15.65
N GLN A 10 -36.48 1.12 14.57
CA GLN A 10 -36.22 -0.32 14.55
C GLN A 10 -34.72 -0.60 14.68
N PRO A 11 -34.29 -1.49 15.61
CA PRO A 11 -32.91 -1.65 16.02
C PRO A 11 -31.96 -2.17 14.91
N ASP A 12 -32.50 -2.76 13.85
CA ASP A 12 -31.68 -3.43 12.83
C ASP A 12 -31.66 -2.73 11.48
N ARG A 13 -32.06 -1.45 11.42
CA ARG A 13 -32.02 -0.70 10.17
C ARG A 13 -31.70 0.77 10.36
N TYR A 14 -31.14 1.35 9.30
CA TYR A 14 -30.88 2.77 9.17
C TYR A 14 -31.83 3.39 8.16
N ARG A 15 -32.04 4.69 8.28
CA ARG A 15 -32.79 5.49 7.30
C ARG A 15 -31.91 6.59 6.74
N TYR A 16 -32.12 6.92 5.49
CA TYR A 16 -31.48 8.07 4.85
C TYR A 16 -32.41 8.76 3.88
N ARG A 17 -32.18 10.04 3.65
CA ARG A 17 -32.92 10.79 2.65
C ARG A 17 -32.21 10.66 1.30
N CYS A 18 -32.86 10.05 0.32
CA CYS A 18 -32.30 9.88 -1.00
C CYS A 18 -32.09 11.25 -1.66
N PRO A 19 -30.87 11.60 -2.11
CA PRO A 19 -30.58 12.90 -2.70
C PRO A 19 -31.29 13.15 -4.03
N GLU A 20 -31.66 12.09 -4.75
CA GLU A 20 -32.36 12.19 -6.05
C GLU A 20 -33.86 12.36 -5.90
N THR A 21 -34.47 11.60 -4.99
CA THR A 21 -35.95 11.55 -4.84
C THR A 21 -36.46 12.30 -3.64
N PHE A 22 -35.56 12.73 -2.73
CA PHE A 22 -35.86 13.36 -1.43
C PHE A 22 -36.78 12.52 -0.51
N ARG A 23 -36.98 11.23 -0.83
CA ARG A 23 -37.76 10.32 -0.02
C ARG A 23 -36.87 9.59 0.97
N TRP A 24 -37.47 9.20 2.11
CA TRP A 24 -36.80 8.34 3.07
C TRP A 24 -36.66 6.93 2.48
N LYS A 25 -35.47 6.40 2.54
CA LYS A 25 -35.16 5.01 2.23
C LYS A 25 -34.61 4.34 3.48
N PHE A 26 -34.87 3.04 3.58
CA PHE A 26 -34.44 2.22 4.70
C PHE A 26 -33.44 1.19 4.18
N VAL A 27 -32.41 0.95 4.98
CA VAL A 27 -31.32 0.02 4.67
C VAL A 27 -31.10 -0.87 5.90
N PRO A 28 -31.07 -2.18 5.75
CA PRO A 28 -30.71 -3.08 6.85
C PRO A 28 -29.33 -2.74 7.43
N ALA A 29 -29.16 -2.89 8.74
CA ALA A 29 -27.89 -2.63 9.40
C ALA A 29 -26.75 -3.46 8.80
N ALA A 30 -27.04 -4.68 8.35
CA ALA A 30 -26.07 -5.55 7.70
C ALA A 30 -25.50 -4.99 6.36
N GLU A 31 -26.29 -4.17 5.64
CA GLU A 31 -25.86 -3.56 4.38
C GLU A 31 -25.02 -2.29 4.57
N VAL A 32 -25.10 -1.66 5.76
CA VAL A 32 -24.32 -0.47 6.13
C VAL A 32 -23.24 -0.79 7.14
N ALA A 33 -23.00 -2.06 7.41
CA ALA A 33 -21.95 -2.49 8.33
C ALA A 33 -20.58 -2.00 7.84
N VAL A 34 -19.96 -1.14 8.62
CA VAL A 34 -18.59 -0.70 8.39
C VAL A 34 -17.65 -1.74 8.99
N PHE A 35 -16.97 -2.48 8.12
CA PHE A 35 -15.93 -3.40 8.58
C PHE A 35 -14.68 -2.62 8.93
N SER A 36 -14.33 -2.61 10.20
CA SER A 36 -13.04 -2.10 10.66
C SER A 36 -11.98 -3.17 10.43
N VAL A 37 -11.01 -2.87 9.61
CA VAL A 37 -9.86 -3.74 9.40
C VAL A 37 -8.92 -3.59 10.59
N ARG A 38 -8.60 -4.70 11.26
CA ARG A 38 -7.59 -4.72 12.33
C ARG A 38 -6.19 -4.78 11.72
N PRO A 39 -5.34 -3.75 11.90
CA PRO A 39 -4.00 -3.75 11.33
C PRO A 39 -3.21 -5.02 11.62
N PRO A 40 -3.15 -5.57 12.85
CA PRO A 40 -2.41 -6.80 13.13
C PRO A 40 -2.82 -8.00 12.27
N ALA A 41 -4.10 -8.13 11.91
CA ALA A 41 -4.56 -9.22 11.06
C ALA A 41 -3.94 -9.13 9.65
N ILE A 42 -3.95 -7.93 9.04
CA ILE A 42 -3.33 -7.71 7.74
C ILE A 42 -1.82 -7.91 7.83
N LEU A 43 -1.17 -7.37 8.87
CA LEU A 43 0.27 -7.47 9.04
C LEU A 43 0.72 -8.93 9.18
N ASN A 44 -0.07 -9.78 9.86
CA ASN A 44 0.19 -11.20 9.94
C ASN A 44 0.09 -11.87 8.57
N VAL A 45 -0.96 -11.58 7.80
CA VAL A 45 -1.11 -12.12 6.43
C VAL A 45 0.07 -11.71 5.55
N VAL A 46 0.46 -10.43 5.58
CA VAL A 46 1.63 -9.96 4.80
C VAL A 46 2.90 -10.64 5.26
N SER A 47 3.08 -10.86 6.56
CA SER A 47 4.24 -11.57 7.10
C SER A 47 4.27 -13.04 6.68
N ASP A 48 3.11 -13.71 6.63
CA ASP A 48 2.99 -15.09 6.11
C ASP A 48 3.36 -15.15 4.63
N LEU A 49 2.84 -14.22 3.82
CA LEU A 49 3.16 -14.12 2.39
C LEU A 49 4.65 -13.85 2.13
N LEU A 50 5.31 -13.12 3.02
CA LEU A 50 6.76 -12.87 2.97
C LEU A 50 7.59 -14.04 3.52
N GLY A 51 6.96 -15.09 4.02
CA GLY A 51 7.66 -16.21 4.67
C GLY A 51 8.41 -15.81 5.94
N ILE A 52 7.96 -14.75 6.64
CA ILE A 52 8.56 -14.33 7.91
C ILE A 52 8.14 -15.32 8.99
N ALA A 53 9.08 -16.12 9.47
CA ALA A 53 8.81 -17.03 10.56
C ALA A 53 8.30 -16.29 11.80
N GLN A 54 7.34 -16.86 12.51
CA GLN A 54 6.70 -16.21 13.65
C GLN A 54 7.71 -15.73 14.70
N ALA A 55 8.77 -16.50 14.95
CA ALA A 55 9.85 -16.12 15.87
C ALA A 55 10.66 -14.90 15.42
N LEU A 56 10.61 -14.53 14.14
CA LEU A 56 11.31 -13.38 13.57
C LEU A 56 10.41 -12.15 13.37
N ARG A 57 9.11 -12.27 13.66
CA ARG A 57 8.16 -11.15 13.56
C ARG A 57 8.41 -10.17 14.70
N LYS A 58 8.31 -8.88 14.37
CA LYS A 58 8.51 -7.79 15.32
C LYS A 58 7.43 -6.75 15.12
N GLY A 59 7.02 -6.10 16.20
CA GLY A 59 6.21 -4.89 16.16
C GLY A 59 4.87 -4.96 15.41
N ILE A 60 4.31 -6.16 15.22
CA ILE A 60 3.01 -6.32 14.55
C ILE A 60 1.88 -5.70 15.38
N GLU A 61 1.93 -5.88 16.69
CA GLU A 61 0.92 -5.34 17.62
C GLU A 61 1.16 -3.87 17.94
N THR A 62 2.40 -3.38 17.77
CA THR A 62 2.77 -2.02 18.16
C THR A 62 3.36 -1.28 16.97
N PRO A 63 2.65 -0.28 16.42
CA PRO A 63 3.20 0.56 15.37
C PRO A 63 4.40 1.37 15.88
N LEU A 64 5.37 1.61 15.01
CA LEU A 64 6.51 2.48 15.29
C LEU A 64 6.14 3.96 15.15
N LEU A 65 5.15 4.27 14.34
CA LEU A 65 4.56 5.59 14.14
C LEU A 65 3.05 5.43 14.03
N ASP A 66 2.29 6.25 14.73
CA ASP A 66 0.83 6.35 14.81
C ASP A 66 0.07 5.68 13.65
N ASP A 67 -0.20 4.39 13.79
CA ASP A 67 -0.90 3.53 12.82
C ASP A 67 -0.40 3.63 11.36
N SER A 68 0.86 4.00 11.15
CA SER A 68 1.40 4.20 9.81
C SER A 68 2.64 3.37 9.46
N LEU A 69 3.46 2.99 10.44
CA LEU A 69 4.72 2.25 10.23
C LEU A 69 4.83 1.06 11.18
N TRP A 70 5.06 -0.13 10.63
CA TRP A 70 5.28 -1.37 11.40
C TRP A 70 6.55 -2.07 10.94
N HIS A 71 7.29 -2.64 11.88
CA HIS A 71 8.39 -3.55 11.58
C HIS A 71 7.85 -4.98 11.52
N LEU A 72 7.76 -5.56 10.34
CA LEU A 72 7.24 -6.92 10.18
C LEU A 72 8.21 -7.98 10.68
N GLY A 73 9.50 -7.75 10.57
CA GLY A 73 10.55 -8.68 10.93
C GLY A 73 11.57 -8.90 9.83
N LYS A 74 12.15 -10.11 9.78
CA LYS A 74 13.18 -10.44 8.80
C LYS A 74 12.73 -11.55 7.89
N THR A 75 12.96 -11.39 6.59
CA THR A 75 12.76 -12.43 5.59
C THR A 75 13.98 -12.57 4.69
N ARG A 76 14.10 -13.72 4.05
CA ARG A 76 15.15 -13.97 3.07
C ARG A 76 14.71 -13.44 1.70
N VAL A 77 15.42 -12.44 1.19
CA VAL A 77 15.20 -11.90 -0.16
C VAL A 77 16.49 -12.18 -0.96
N GLY A 78 16.42 -13.09 -1.90
CA GLY A 78 17.62 -13.65 -2.54
C GLY A 78 18.56 -14.30 -1.50
N PRO A 79 19.87 -14.01 -1.51
CA PRO A 79 20.82 -14.57 -0.56
C PRO A 79 20.80 -13.88 0.81
N ALA A 80 20.22 -12.68 0.93
CA ALA A 80 20.31 -11.85 2.12
C ALA A 80 19.09 -11.99 3.04
N LEU A 81 19.35 -11.96 4.35
CA LEU A 81 18.31 -11.80 5.36
C LEU A 81 18.05 -10.29 5.54
N THR A 82 16.87 -9.86 5.20
CA THR A 82 16.50 -8.44 5.07
C THR A 82 15.42 -8.06 6.06
N ASP A 83 15.61 -6.96 6.77
CA ASP A 83 14.55 -6.37 7.58
C ASP A 83 13.47 -5.75 6.69
N VAL A 84 12.20 -5.97 7.06
CA VAL A 84 11.04 -5.51 6.29
C VAL A 84 10.11 -4.68 7.16
N TRP A 85 9.73 -3.54 6.64
CA TRP A 85 8.72 -2.65 7.24
C TRP A 85 7.52 -2.53 6.32
N LEU A 86 6.35 -2.28 6.90
CA LEU A 86 5.16 -1.87 6.18
C LEU A 86 4.80 -0.44 6.55
N VAL A 87 4.51 0.37 5.53
CA VAL A 87 4.04 1.75 5.68
C VAL A 87 2.67 1.90 5.06
N ARG A 88 1.74 2.45 5.83
CA ARG A 88 0.42 2.86 5.38
C ARG A 88 0.42 4.36 5.09
N GLY A 89 -0.12 4.74 3.91
CA GLY A 89 -0.27 6.16 3.58
C GLY A 89 1.06 6.90 3.41
N LEU A 90 2.09 6.26 2.85
CA LEU A 90 3.45 6.79 2.73
C LEU A 90 3.51 8.24 2.21
N ALA A 91 2.67 8.60 1.24
CA ALA A 91 2.66 9.96 0.69
C ALA A 91 2.33 11.05 1.73
N ARG A 92 1.57 10.71 2.78
CA ARG A 92 1.20 11.64 3.86
C ARG A 92 2.17 11.62 5.03
N SER A 93 2.91 10.52 5.22
CA SER A 93 3.76 10.28 6.38
C SER A 93 5.26 10.24 6.03
N VAL A 94 5.64 10.57 4.79
CA VAL A 94 7.02 10.42 4.31
C VAL A 94 8.05 11.10 5.20
N GLU A 95 7.79 12.33 5.66
CA GLU A 95 8.72 13.05 6.52
C GLU A 95 8.90 12.37 7.89
N GLN A 96 7.81 11.92 8.49
CA GLN A 96 7.83 11.24 9.79
C GLN A 96 8.57 9.90 9.67
N VAL A 97 8.28 9.15 8.61
CA VAL A 97 8.94 7.88 8.29
C VAL A 97 10.45 8.10 8.10
N PHE A 98 10.83 9.08 7.29
CA PHE A 98 12.24 9.38 7.04
C PHE A 98 12.97 9.86 8.28
N ARG A 99 12.34 10.69 9.08
CA ARG A 99 12.88 11.14 10.37
C ARG A 99 13.10 9.95 11.30
N HIS A 100 12.11 9.06 11.42
CA HIS A 100 12.23 7.85 12.23
C HIS A 100 13.42 7.01 11.80
N PHE A 101 13.54 6.71 10.49
CA PHE A 101 14.66 5.92 9.95
C PHE A 101 16.02 6.61 10.08
N SER A 102 16.07 7.93 10.13
CA SER A 102 17.31 8.68 10.31
C SER A 102 17.75 8.73 11.76
N GLN A 103 16.81 8.78 12.70
CA GLN A 103 17.09 9.01 14.13
C GLN A 103 17.23 7.73 14.95
N THR A 104 16.66 6.61 14.46
CA THR A 104 16.64 5.37 15.21
C THR A 104 17.82 4.48 14.82
N SER A 105 18.35 3.74 15.79
CA SER A 105 19.38 2.72 15.55
C SER A 105 18.75 1.50 14.86
N LEU A 106 18.66 1.56 13.54
CA LEU A 106 18.12 0.54 12.69
C LEU A 106 19.22 0.04 11.73
N PRO A 107 19.05 -1.14 11.10
CA PRO A 107 19.94 -1.60 10.05
C PRO A 107 20.12 -0.55 8.95
N ASP A 108 21.30 -0.50 8.34
CA ASP A 108 21.60 0.48 7.29
C ASP A 108 20.85 0.23 5.98
N GLN A 109 20.33 -0.98 5.80
CA GLN A 109 19.59 -1.38 4.62
C GLN A 109 18.35 -2.20 5.00
N GLY A 110 17.34 -2.14 4.16
CA GLY A 110 16.12 -2.92 4.32
C GLY A 110 15.06 -2.59 3.29
N LEU A 111 13.95 -3.27 3.39
CA LEU A 111 12.82 -3.15 2.48
C LEU A 111 11.64 -2.49 3.18
N ILE A 112 11.12 -1.44 2.58
CA ILE A 112 9.91 -0.76 3.05
C ILE A 112 8.80 -1.02 2.03
N LEU A 113 7.80 -1.79 2.45
CA LEU A 113 6.61 -2.04 1.67
C LEU A 113 5.59 -0.93 1.92
N SER A 114 5.13 -0.30 0.86
CA SER A 114 4.04 0.68 0.93
C SER A 114 2.71 0.02 0.58
N SER A 115 1.70 0.23 1.40
CA SER A 115 0.32 -0.21 1.08
C SER A 115 -0.30 0.61 -0.07
N GLY A 116 0.27 1.76 -0.39
CA GLY A 116 -0.11 2.64 -1.49
C GLY A 116 0.92 2.65 -2.62
N GLY A 117 1.04 3.80 -3.29
CA GLY A 117 2.05 4.02 -4.33
C GLY A 117 3.47 4.06 -3.76
N VAL A 118 4.44 3.95 -4.65
CA VAL A 118 5.85 4.19 -4.33
C VAL A 118 6.16 5.68 -4.41
N LEU A 119 7.23 6.08 -3.72
CA LEU A 119 7.70 7.47 -3.75
C LEU A 119 8.12 7.89 -5.17
N PRO A 120 7.97 9.18 -5.50
CA PRO A 120 8.55 9.74 -6.70
C PRO A 120 10.06 9.49 -6.77
N GLN A 121 10.60 9.36 -7.98
CA GLN A 121 12.01 9.01 -8.19
C GLN A 121 13.02 10.02 -7.59
N PHE A 122 12.61 11.27 -7.45
CA PHE A 122 13.45 12.32 -6.87
C PHE A 122 13.48 12.27 -5.33
N VAL A 123 12.59 11.50 -4.70
CA VAL A 123 12.59 11.33 -3.24
C VAL A 123 13.47 10.14 -2.90
N ARG A 124 14.56 10.42 -2.22
CA ARG A 124 15.51 9.39 -1.79
C ARG A 124 15.25 9.00 -0.34
N PRO A 125 15.11 7.69 -0.06
CA PRO A 125 15.03 7.23 1.32
C PRO A 125 16.36 7.49 2.04
N PRO A 126 16.32 7.66 3.37
CA PRO A 126 17.53 7.71 4.16
C PRO A 126 18.25 6.36 4.10
N ARG A 127 19.56 6.38 4.18
CA ARG A 127 20.43 5.19 4.15
C ARG A 127 20.21 4.37 2.86
N SER A 128 20.39 3.06 2.93
CA SER A 128 20.23 2.13 1.79
C SER A 128 18.88 1.42 1.77
N TYR A 129 17.84 2.05 2.30
CA TYR A 129 16.49 1.47 2.23
C TYR A 129 15.93 1.49 0.81
N ARG A 130 15.08 0.51 0.50
CA ARG A 130 14.36 0.41 -0.76
C ARG A 130 12.87 0.38 -0.51
N PHE A 131 12.14 1.05 -1.38
CA PHE A 131 10.69 1.07 -1.35
C PHE A 131 10.11 0.16 -2.44
N ALA A 132 9.12 -0.64 -2.04
CA ALA A 132 8.32 -1.42 -2.98
C ALA A 132 6.83 -1.19 -2.67
N SER A 133 6.01 -1.16 -3.72
CA SER A 133 4.56 -1.21 -3.53
C SER A 133 4.15 -2.63 -3.18
N LEU A 134 3.45 -2.81 -2.07
CA LEU A 134 2.87 -4.10 -1.71
C LEU A 134 1.94 -4.60 -2.81
N ARG A 135 1.14 -3.69 -3.39
CA ARG A 135 0.24 -4.01 -4.50
C ARG A 135 0.99 -4.55 -5.73
N ALA A 136 2.16 -4.00 -6.05
CA ALA A 136 2.96 -4.46 -7.18
C ALA A 136 3.71 -5.76 -6.88
N ALA A 137 3.97 -6.04 -5.61
CA ALA A 137 4.67 -7.25 -5.18
C ALA A 137 3.75 -8.47 -5.00
N ILE A 138 2.45 -8.27 -4.80
CA ILE A 138 1.50 -9.37 -4.69
C ILE A 138 1.09 -9.81 -6.09
N VAL A 139 1.20 -11.11 -6.34
CA VAL A 139 0.75 -11.79 -7.57
C VAL A 139 -0.46 -12.64 -7.22
N ASP A 140 -1.40 -12.78 -8.15
CA ASP A 140 -2.62 -13.57 -8.00
C ASP A 140 -3.45 -13.25 -6.74
N TYR A 141 -4.10 -12.10 -6.78
CA TYR A 141 -4.94 -11.63 -5.67
C TYR A 141 -6.17 -12.50 -5.38
N VAL A 142 -6.61 -13.33 -6.33
CA VAL A 142 -7.91 -13.98 -6.27
C VAL A 142 -7.82 -15.42 -5.78
N ALA A 143 -6.94 -16.22 -6.37
CA ALA A 143 -6.88 -17.66 -6.07
C ALA A 143 -5.95 -17.96 -4.89
N THR A 144 -4.67 -17.64 -5.05
CA THR A 144 -3.65 -17.92 -4.02
C THR A 144 -2.66 -16.77 -3.99
N PRO A 145 -2.93 -15.73 -3.18
CA PRO A 145 -2.04 -14.57 -3.13
C PRO A 145 -0.63 -15.01 -2.72
N CYS A 146 0.36 -14.56 -3.47
CA CYS A 146 1.77 -14.77 -3.17
C CYS A 146 2.55 -13.49 -3.45
N ILE A 147 3.75 -13.38 -2.86
CA ILE A 147 4.64 -12.26 -3.11
C ILE A 147 5.71 -12.67 -4.13
N ASP A 148 5.91 -11.81 -5.14
CA ASP A 148 7.01 -11.92 -6.09
C ASP A 148 8.34 -11.59 -5.40
N MET A 149 8.99 -12.61 -4.84
CA MET A 149 10.27 -12.47 -4.17
C MET A 149 11.41 -12.10 -5.14
N ASP A 150 11.30 -12.45 -6.42
CA ASP A 150 12.28 -12.07 -7.45
C ASP A 150 12.18 -10.56 -7.75
N LEU A 151 10.98 -10.01 -7.76
CA LEU A 151 10.78 -8.57 -7.85
C LEU A 151 11.43 -7.85 -6.67
N LEU A 152 11.19 -8.33 -5.45
CA LEU A 152 11.78 -7.73 -4.25
C LEU A 152 13.31 -7.84 -4.25
N HIS A 153 13.85 -8.97 -4.71
CA HIS A 153 15.28 -9.14 -4.87
C HIS A 153 15.88 -8.15 -5.87
N ARG A 154 15.24 -7.96 -7.02
CA ARG A 154 15.67 -6.98 -8.03
C ARG A 154 15.64 -5.55 -7.49
N ILE A 155 14.61 -5.20 -6.70
CA ILE A 155 14.51 -3.88 -6.06
C ILE A 155 15.64 -3.66 -5.06
N LEU A 156 16.00 -4.66 -4.26
CA LEU A 156 17.09 -4.57 -3.30
C LEU A 156 18.48 -4.53 -3.97
N ALA A 157 18.65 -5.28 -5.05
CA ALA A 157 19.90 -5.34 -5.80
C ALA A 157 20.13 -4.11 -6.70
N ALA A 158 19.07 -3.33 -6.98
CA ALA A 158 19.17 -2.14 -7.81
C ALA A 158 20.09 -1.09 -7.15
N PRO A 159 20.91 -0.40 -7.94
CA PRO A 159 21.69 0.73 -7.43
C PRO A 159 20.74 1.80 -6.85
N PRO A 160 21.20 2.60 -5.88
CA PRO A 160 20.36 3.61 -5.20
C PRO A 160 19.69 4.60 -6.15
N ASP A 161 20.26 4.81 -7.30
CA ASP A 161 19.75 5.73 -8.32
C ASP A 161 18.83 5.09 -9.35
N GLY A 162 18.67 3.77 -9.31
CA GLY A 162 17.84 2.98 -10.24
C GLY A 162 16.58 2.45 -9.56
N ALA A 163 15.49 3.20 -9.58
CA ALA A 163 14.19 2.61 -9.25
C ALA A 163 13.80 1.61 -10.36
N ILE A 164 13.94 0.31 -10.11
CA ILE A 164 13.32 -0.70 -10.95
C ILE A 164 11.82 -0.59 -10.73
N ARG A 165 11.15 0.16 -11.60
CA ARG A 165 9.69 0.13 -11.66
C ARG A 165 9.28 -1.17 -12.34
N PRO A 166 8.30 -1.91 -11.79
CA PRO A 166 7.64 -2.92 -12.59
C PRO A 166 7.14 -2.23 -13.86
N VAL A 167 7.50 -2.78 -15.01
CA VAL A 167 7.05 -2.27 -16.30
C VAL A 167 5.60 -2.72 -16.47
N LEU A 168 4.68 -1.99 -15.83
CA LEU A 168 3.25 -2.25 -16.02
C LEU A 168 2.88 -1.88 -17.45
N PRO A 169 2.06 -2.71 -18.11
CA PRO A 169 1.58 -2.41 -19.47
C PRO A 169 0.79 -1.10 -19.52
N VAL A 170 0.14 -0.74 -18.42
CA VAL A 170 -0.57 0.53 -18.24
C VAL A 170 -0.16 1.11 -16.89
N GLN A 171 0.29 2.35 -16.89
CA GLN A 171 0.72 3.05 -15.67
C GLN A 171 0.13 4.46 -15.67
N PHE A 172 -0.58 4.80 -14.59
CA PHE A 172 -1.03 6.16 -14.33
C PHE A 172 -0.13 6.80 -13.26
N ASP A 173 0.37 7.98 -13.57
CA ASP A 173 1.14 8.81 -12.64
C ASP A 173 0.24 9.96 -12.17
N GLU A 174 -0.23 9.87 -10.94
CA GLU A 174 -1.16 10.82 -10.32
C GLU A 174 -0.54 12.22 -10.13
N TYR A 175 0.79 12.31 -9.99
CA TYR A 175 1.47 13.59 -9.80
C TYR A 175 1.59 14.39 -11.10
N THR A 176 1.80 13.69 -12.20
CA THR A 176 1.95 14.32 -13.52
C THR A 176 0.68 14.24 -14.36
N ASN A 177 -0.40 13.64 -13.82
CA ASN A 177 -1.63 13.30 -14.55
C ASN A 177 -1.32 12.66 -15.90
N THR A 178 -0.42 11.70 -15.89
CA THR A 178 0.07 11.08 -17.13
C THR A 178 -0.27 9.59 -17.12
N LEU A 179 -1.03 9.17 -18.11
CA LEU A 179 -1.27 7.76 -18.42
C LEU A 179 -0.24 7.29 -19.45
N THR A 180 0.54 6.28 -19.10
CA THR A 180 1.49 5.64 -20.01
C THR A 180 1.00 4.23 -20.36
N ILE A 181 0.76 3.97 -21.62
CA ILE A 181 0.41 2.65 -22.14
C ILE A 181 1.63 2.12 -22.89
N ARG A 182 2.21 1.01 -22.43
CA ARG A 182 3.38 0.39 -23.05
C ARG A 182 2.94 -0.69 -24.02
N THR A 183 3.15 -0.44 -25.30
CA THR A 183 2.99 -1.43 -26.35
C THR A 183 4.34 -2.06 -26.69
N LYS A 184 4.34 -3.15 -27.47
CA LYS A 184 5.57 -3.86 -27.88
C LYS A 184 6.56 -2.98 -28.67
N THR A 185 6.11 -1.90 -29.26
CA THR A 185 6.90 -1.08 -30.20
C THR A 185 7.19 0.33 -29.71
N LYS A 186 6.25 0.99 -29.03
CA LYS A 186 6.44 2.37 -28.55
C LYS A 186 5.45 2.69 -27.42
N PRO A 187 5.91 3.36 -26.34
CA PRO A 187 4.99 3.77 -25.28
C PRO A 187 4.09 4.91 -25.78
N TRP A 188 2.82 4.80 -25.47
CA TRP A 188 1.82 5.86 -25.65
C TRP A 188 1.67 6.62 -24.32
N THR A 189 1.70 7.95 -24.41
CA THR A 189 1.57 8.82 -23.24
C THR A 189 0.43 9.80 -23.48
N ILE A 190 -0.56 9.79 -22.61
CA ILE A 190 -1.69 10.72 -22.61
C ILE A 190 -1.51 11.65 -21.40
N LYS A 191 -1.45 12.94 -21.64
CA LYS A 191 -1.41 13.98 -20.62
C LYS A 191 -2.72 14.74 -20.63
N GLY A 192 -3.37 14.87 -19.48
CA GLY A 192 -4.60 15.67 -19.37
C GLY A 192 -5.37 15.41 -18.08
N GLU A 193 -5.84 16.48 -17.47
CA GLU A 193 -6.46 16.45 -16.14
C GLU A 193 -7.75 15.61 -16.06
N ARG A 194 -8.49 15.47 -17.14
CA ARG A 194 -9.78 14.76 -17.14
C ARG A 194 -9.81 13.48 -17.98
N GLN A 195 -8.92 13.32 -18.94
CA GLN A 195 -8.94 12.19 -19.86
C GLN A 195 -8.10 10.99 -19.35
N ALA A 196 -7.05 11.26 -18.56
CA ALA A 196 -6.19 10.20 -18.04
C ALA A 196 -6.79 9.43 -16.85
N ALA A 197 -7.79 9.99 -16.17
CA ALA A 197 -8.45 9.37 -15.03
C ALA A 197 -9.68 8.51 -15.42
N ALA A 198 -10.08 8.51 -16.70
CA ALA A 198 -11.33 7.87 -17.18
C ALA A 198 -11.11 6.49 -17.84
N ILE A 199 -9.88 5.98 -17.85
CA ILE A 199 -9.51 4.66 -18.37
C ILE A 199 -8.91 3.84 -17.23
#